data_d51f7b0ecc7d3a9979a7f269d2bb9433
#
_entry.id   d51f7b0ecc7d3a9979a7f269d2bb9433
#
_cell.length_a   1.000
_cell.length_b   1.000
_cell.length_c   1.000
_cell.angle_alpha   90.00
_cell.angle_beta   90.00
_cell.angle_gamma   90.00
#
_symmetry.space_group_name_H-M   'P 1'
#
loop_
_entity.id
_entity.type
_entity.pdbx_description
1 polymer ?
#
loop_
_entity_poly.entity_id
_entity_poly.type
_entity_poly.pdbx_seq_one_letter_code
_entity_poly.pdbx_strand_id
1 'polypeptide(L)'
;MTITEEHARLATPAAPSTASAHRPLGIPAVRLTGGFLAAWQERNADATIPHCIEQLEASGVLDNFRRLVGESQAEHRGFVFADSDLYKVVEAVAWEIARSGTRTFDGWLDDVVDLVARAQDDSGYVHTWIQGVRPDQRFTELEWTHEMYVGGHLIQAAVALARSAGRVDLLRVARRFADLLVDRFGPGGADAICGHPEIETALVELYRLTAERSYLHLAAKMIDLRGRGLLRAGNLGDHYFQDHRPVREATSATGHAVRQLYLNAGATDVYLENGDASLLAAMDAQWADVHERKMYLSGAFGSRHRDEAFGDDYELPSDRAYAETCATVADLQWTWRMLLAGGAAGPARYAETMEREVYNALAAAVDASGTRFFYANPLQLRPDRRTEENAPRERASWYGCACCPPNIARTVAQLGAYVASATDDALWLHQLADAEIDLPDELGAGTVRVRTGYPSDGRVEIEVTGEVVAGAHLCVRIPRWSPGSALVGPDGAHRAGDDGYAHVPLVAGSRYALEVSLAPRLTRAHHRVDAVRGCVAVERGPLVYCVEQADLPAPLEVDDLVLLAAPVTAGDGDTLRLRCATAPAEPGLYGPEPAPRPQSDHEVTAIPFSRWGNRGASAMRVWLPTAAP
;
A
#
# COMPACT_ATOMS: atom_id res chain seq x y z
N MET A 1 -7.66 -33.14 5.99
CA MET A 1 -7.02 -31.92 5.43
C MET A 1 -6.09 -31.41 6.51
N THR A 2 -4.82 -31.68 6.41
CA THR A 2 -3.84 -31.26 7.42
C THR A 2 -3.37 -29.87 7.01
N ILE A 3 -3.96 -28.82 7.61
CA ILE A 3 -3.31 -27.51 7.70
C ILE A 3 -2.15 -27.75 8.66
N THR A 4 -0.94 -27.38 8.31
CA THR A 4 0.16 -27.46 9.27
C THR A 4 -0.18 -26.52 10.42
N GLU A 5 -0.26 -27.04 11.65
CA GLU A 5 -0.75 -26.27 12.80
C GLU A 5 0.06 -24.97 13.04
N GLU A 6 1.32 -24.96 12.64
CA GLU A 6 2.23 -23.83 12.78
C GLU A 6 1.91 -22.68 11.81
N HIS A 7 1.61 -22.96 10.55
CA HIS A 7 1.28 -21.95 9.54
C HIS A 7 -0.17 -21.43 9.59
N ALA A 8 -1.07 -22.23 10.20
CA ALA A 8 -2.45 -21.82 10.45
C ALA A 8 -2.61 -20.85 11.64
N ARG A 9 -1.55 -20.74 12.48
CA ARG A 9 -1.61 -19.92 13.71
C ARG A 9 -1.16 -18.48 13.51
N LEU A 10 -0.42 -18.16 12.44
CA LEU A 10 0.09 -16.80 12.22
C LEU A 10 -0.82 -16.05 11.26
N ALA A 11 -1.72 -15.25 11.81
CA ALA A 11 -2.59 -14.35 11.05
C ALA A 11 -1.76 -13.16 10.53
N THR A 12 -1.14 -13.32 9.36
CA THR A 12 -0.30 -12.30 8.70
C THR A 12 -0.53 -12.32 7.18
N PRO A 13 -0.43 -11.16 6.51
CA PRO A 13 -0.59 -11.07 5.05
C PRO A 13 0.55 -11.71 4.25
N ALA A 14 1.74 -11.81 4.86
CA ALA A 14 2.88 -12.52 4.29
C ALA A 14 3.43 -13.48 5.36
N ALA A 15 3.33 -14.79 5.13
CA ALA A 15 3.79 -15.77 6.10
C ALA A 15 5.32 -15.93 6.10
N PRO A 16 5.94 -16.41 7.21
CA PRO A 16 7.34 -16.72 7.25
C PRO A 16 7.75 -17.72 6.17
N SER A 17 8.98 -17.60 5.68
CA SER A 17 9.53 -18.49 4.67
C SER A 17 11.00 -18.83 4.94
N THR A 18 11.53 -19.81 4.22
CA THR A 18 12.87 -20.36 4.44
C THR A 18 14.01 -19.42 4.09
N ALA A 19 13.80 -18.47 3.17
CA ALA A 19 14.81 -17.49 2.74
C ALA A 19 14.57 -16.10 3.35
N SER A 20 13.69 -15.96 4.34
CA SER A 20 13.43 -14.69 5.01
C SER A 20 14.59 -14.27 5.90
N ALA A 21 15.07 -13.03 5.74
CA ALA A 21 16.01 -12.40 6.67
C ALA A 21 15.29 -11.90 7.94
N HIS A 22 14.01 -11.52 7.80
CA HIS A 22 13.15 -11.14 8.90
C HIS A 22 11.87 -11.98 8.88
N ARG A 23 11.34 -12.32 10.05
CA ARG A 23 10.05 -13.02 10.20
C ARG A 23 8.95 -12.03 10.54
N PRO A 24 7.81 -12.03 9.83
CA PRO A 24 6.66 -11.22 10.19
C PRO A 24 6.06 -11.68 11.51
N LEU A 25 5.49 -10.75 12.26
CA LEU A 25 4.64 -11.05 13.41
C LEU A 25 3.18 -11.20 12.97
N GLY A 26 2.40 -11.95 13.73
CA GLY A 26 0.96 -12.04 13.52
C GLY A 26 0.25 -10.72 13.87
N ILE A 27 -0.82 -10.39 13.18
CA ILE A 27 -1.66 -9.22 13.48
C ILE A 27 -2.10 -9.21 14.96
N PRO A 28 -2.54 -10.33 15.58
CA PRO A 28 -2.90 -10.34 17.00
C PRO A 28 -1.74 -10.05 17.94
N ALA A 29 -0.50 -10.32 17.52
CA ALA A 29 0.68 -10.05 18.34
C ALA A 29 1.09 -8.58 18.34
N VAL A 30 0.59 -7.76 17.38
CA VAL A 30 0.92 -6.34 17.25
C VAL A 30 -0.36 -5.51 17.29
N ARG A 31 -0.70 -5.03 18.47
CA ARG A 31 -1.91 -4.24 18.71
C ARG A 31 -1.58 -2.76 18.72
N LEU A 32 -2.14 -2.01 17.76
CA LEU A 32 -2.10 -0.54 17.80
C LEU A 32 -3.04 -0.05 18.91
N THR A 33 -2.51 0.70 19.88
CA THR A 33 -3.24 1.06 21.10
C THR A 33 -3.62 2.53 21.18
N GLY A 34 -3.16 3.35 20.23
CA GLY A 34 -3.44 4.78 20.19
C GLY A 34 -2.90 5.48 18.96
N GLY A 35 -3.05 6.79 18.95
CA GLY A 35 -2.55 7.66 17.90
C GLY A 35 -3.28 7.52 16.56
N PHE A 36 -2.66 8.00 15.49
CA PHE A 36 -3.25 8.09 14.16
C PHE A 36 -3.62 6.71 13.57
N LEU A 37 -2.72 5.73 13.71
CA LEU A 37 -2.93 4.41 13.08
C LEU A 37 -4.05 3.61 13.75
N ALA A 38 -4.12 3.61 15.08
CA ALA A 38 -5.20 2.95 15.81
C ALA A 38 -6.57 3.58 15.48
N ALA A 39 -6.67 4.91 15.53
CA ALA A 39 -7.90 5.62 15.17
C ALA A 39 -8.31 5.36 13.70
N TRP A 40 -7.36 5.15 12.81
CA TRP A 40 -7.66 4.77 11.44
C TRP A 40 -8.17 3.34 11.31
N GLN A 41 -7.59 2.38 12.05
CA GLN A 41 -8.11 1.00 12.12
C GLN A 41 -9.53 0.94 12.70
N GLU A 42 -9.80 1.69 13.76
CA GLU A 42 -11.15 1.77 14.35
C GLU A 42 -12.17 2.32 13.34
N ARG A 43 -11.85 3.44 12.69
CA ARG A 43 -12.69 4.00 11.62
C ARG A 43 -12.89 3.02 10.46
N ASN A 44 -11.84 2.25 10.09
CA ASN A 44 -11.95 1.23 9.06
C ASN A 44 -12.96 0.14 9.44
N ALA A 45 -12.93 -0.31 10.69
CA ALA A 45 -13.86 -1.32 11.21
C ALA A 45 -15.30 -0.79 11.29
N ASP A 46 -15.46 0.45 11.77
CA ASP A 46 -16.77 1.02 12.07
C ASP A 46 -17.46 1.69 10.88
N ALA A 47 -16.70 2.13 9.88
CA ALA A 47 -17.23 2.88 8.75
C ALA A 47 -16.80 2.30 7.39
N THR A 48 -15.50 2.09 7.14
CA THR A 48 -15.02 1.75 5.80
C THR A 48 -15.45 0.35 5.36
N ILE A 49 -15.27 -0.66 6.22
CA ILE A 49 -15.69 -2.04 5.91
C ILE A 49 -17.20 -2.14 5.75
N PRO A 50 -18.06 -1.62 6.67
CA PRO A 50 -19.49 -1.59 6.48
C PRO A 50 -19.93 -0.89 5.19
N HIS A 51 -19.33 0.27 4.89
CA HIS A 51 -19.60 1.00 3.66
C HIS A 51 -19.26 0.16 2.41
N CYS A 52 -18.11 -0.52 2.38
CA CYS A 52 -17.74 -1.38 1.27
C CYS A 52 -18.75 -2.54 1.11
N ILE A 53 -19.22 -3.15 2.20
CA ILE A 53 -20.26 -4.19 2.18
C ILE A 53 -21.55 -3.66 1.56
N GLU A 54 -22.03 -2.48 1.98
CA GLU A 54 -23.21 -1.83 1.41
C GLU A 54 -23.04 -1.53 -0.08
N GLN A 55 -21.87 -1.09 -0.49
CA GLN A 55 -21.58 -0.76 -1.88
C GLN A 55 -21.49 -2.00 -2.78
N LEU A 56 -21.02 -3.15 -2.29
CA LEU A 56 -21.06 -4.41 -3.04
C LEU A 56 -22.49 -4.82 -3.39
N GLU A 57 -23.44 -4.58 -2.50
CA GLU A 57 -24.87 -4.79 -2.77
C GLU A 57 -25.40 -3.76 -3.75
N ALA A 58 -25.20 -2.47 -3.48
CA ALA A 58 -25.74 -1.37 -4.28
C ALA A 58 -25.21 -1.33 -5.71
N SER A 59 -23.94 -1.68 -5.92
CA SER A 59 -23.31 -1.74 -7.25
C SER A 59 -23.73 -2.96 -8.06
N GLY A 60 -24.32 -3.98 -7.44
CA GLY A 60 -24.76 -5.21 -8.07
C GLY A 60 -23.69 -6.29 -8.22
N VAL A 61 -22.55 -6.15 -7.54
CA VAL A 61 -21.50 -7.20 -7.54
C VAL A 61 -22.04 -8.51 -6.97
N LEU A 62 -22.81 -8.47 -5.87
CA LEU A 62 -23.43 -9.67 -5.31
C LEU A 62 -24.52 -10.25 -6.22
N ASP A 63 -25.25 -9.43 -6.96
CA ASP A 63 -26.20 -9.91 -7.97
C ASP A 63 -25.55 -10.67 -9.12
N ASN A 64 -24.30 -10.34 -9.47
CA ASN A 64 -23.56 -11.11 -10.47
C ASN A 64 -23.39 -12.58 -10.04
N PHE A 65 -23.13 -12.86 -8.77
CA PHE A 65 -23.09 -14.21 -8.21
C PHE A 65 -24.48 -14.84 -8.12
N ARG A 66 -25.49 -14.09 -7.64
CA ARG A 66 -26.88 -14.57 -7.55
C ARG A 66 -27.46 -14.99 -8.89
N ARG A 67 -27.04 -14.35 -9.99
CA ARG A 67 -27.40 -14.78 -11.36
C ARG A 67 -26.94 -16.20 -11.68
N LEU A 68 -25.71 -16.55 -11.28
CA LEU A 68 -25.15 -17.88 -11.57
C LEU A 68 -25.91 -19.00 -10.86
N VAL A 69 -26.49 -18.69 -9.69
CA VAL A 69 -27.27 -19.65 -8.89
C VAL A 69 -28.78 -19.54 -9.10
N GLY A 70 -29.23 -18.68 -10.04
CA GLY A 70 -30.65 -18.53 -10.39
C GLY A 70 -31.48 -17.66 -9.41
N GLU A 71 -30.84 -16.95 -8.49
CA GLU A 71 -31.49 -16.08 -7.51
C GLU A 71 -31.69 -14.63 -7.98
N SER A 72 -31.10 -14.24 -9.10
CA SER A 72 -31.29 -12.93 -9.73
C SER A 72 -31.44 -13.06 -11.25
N GLN A 73 -32.24 -12.17 -11.84
CA GLN A 73 -32.39 -12.01 -13.28
C GLN A 73 -31.77 -10.69 -13.78
N ALA A 74 -31.06 -9.96 -12.90
CA ALA A 74 -30.41 -8.71 -13.25
C ALA A 74 -29.32 -8.94 -14.31
N GLU A 75 -29.05 -7.96 -15.15
CA GLU A 75 -27.89 -8.00 -16.04
C GLU A 75 -26.58 -7.88 -15.22
N HIS A 76 -25.47 -8.39 -15.77
CA HIS A 76 -24.16 -8.24 -15.15
C HIS A 76 -23.80 -6.76 -15.00
N ARG A 77 -23.26 -6.38 -13.84
CA ARG A 77 -22.85 -5.01 -13.53
C ARG A 77 -21.35 -4.95 -13.18
N GLY A 78 -20.75 -3.82 -13.49
CA GLY A 78 -19.33 -3.57 -13.24
C GLY A 78 -18.42 -4.13 -14.33
N PHE A 79 -17.12 -3.99 -14.09
CA PHE A 79 -16.09 -4.50 -15.01
C PHE A 79 -15.95 -6.02 -14.92
N VAL A 80 -15.26 -6.61 -15.89
CA VAL A 80 -15.01 -8.06 -15.97
C VAL A 80 -14.36 -8.62 -14.70
N PHE A 81 -13.68 -7.81 -13.92
CA PHE A 81 -12.98 -8.17 -12.67
C PHE A 81 -13.73 -7.76 -11.39
N ALA A 82 -15.01 -7.36 -11.49
CA ALA A 82 -15.78 -6.84 -10.33
C ALA A 82 -15.87 -7.85 -9.16
N ASP A 83 -15.79 -9.15 -9.43
CA ASP A 83 -15.76 -10.19 -8.39
C ASP A 83 -14.63 -9.98 -7.39
N SER A 84 -13.50 -9.41 -7.83
CA SER A 84 -12.35 -9.14 -6.97
C SER A 84 -12.66 -8.14 -5.84
N ASP A 85 -13.64 -7.25 -6.04
CA ASP A 85 -14.04 -6.27 -5.02
C ASP A 85 -14.68 -6.99 -3.83
N LEU A 86 -15.51 -8.02 -4.07
CA LEU A 86 -16.05 -8.87 -3.02
C LEU A 86 -14.93 -9.57 -2.23
N TYR A 87 -13.98 -10.19 -2.92
CA TYR A 87 -12.90 -10.94 -2.27
C TYR A 87 -11.99 -10.05 -1.44
N LYS A 88 -11.68 -8.83 -1.89
CA LYS A 88 -10.92 -7.84 -1.11
C LYS A 88 -11.66 -7.40 0.15
N VAL A 89 -13.00 -7.24 0.10
CA VAL A 89 -13.80 -6.93 1.29
C VAL A 89 -13.82 -8.11 2.26
N VAL A 90 -13.94 -9.35 1.77
CA VAL A 90 -13.81 -10.56 2.60
C VAL A 90 -12.44 -10.62 3.28
N GLU A 91 -11.36 -10.30 2.55
CA GLU A 91 -10.01 -10.20 3.12
C GLU A 91 -9.93 -9.12 4.20
N ALA A 92 -10.51 -7.94 3.97
CA ALA A 92 -10.56 -6.86 4.96
C ALA A 92 -11.27 -7.30 6.25
N VAL A 93 -12.41 -7.97 6.14
CA VAL A 93 -13.14 -8.54 7.27
C VAL A 93 -12.30 -9.61 7.99
N ALA A 94 -11.61 -10.46 7.24
CA ALA A 94 -10.75 -11.49 7.82
C ALA A 94 -9.63 -10.87 8.69
N TRP A 95 -8.93 -9.86 8.19
CA TRP A 95 -7.88 -9.20 8.96
C TRP A 95 -8.44 -8.38 10.12
N GLU A 96 -9.65 -7.84 10.01
CA GLU A 96 -10.34 -7.19 11.13
C GLU A 96 -10.68 -8.21 12.24
N ILE A 97 -11.10 -9.42 11.89
CA ILE A 97 -11.29 -10.51 12.86
C ILE A 97 -9.97 -10.85 13.55
N ALA A 98 -8.86 -10.94 12.81
CA ALA A 98 -7.55 -11.17 13.41
C ALA A 98 -7.14 -10.07 14.40
N ARG A 99 -7.45 -8.80 14.07
CA ARG A 99 -7.10 -7.62 14.87
C ARG A 99 -7.92 -7.52 16.16
N SER A 100 -9.24 -7.67 16.05
CA SER A 100 -10.17 -7.31 17.13
C SER A 100 -10.91 -8.50 17.74
N GLY A 101 -10.90 -9.65 17.10
CA GLY A 101 -11.72 -10.80 17.49
C GLY A 101 -13.21 -10.59 17.25
N THR A 102 -13.60 -9.59 16.46
CA THR A 102 -15.01 -9.26 16.20
C THR A 102 -15.77 -10.40 15.54
N ARG A 103 -17.06 -10.50 15.86
CA ARG A 103 -18.00 -11.41 15.22
C ARG A 103 -19.11 -10.68 14.47
N THR A 104 -19.00 -9.37 14.35
CA THR A 104 -20.01 -8.50 13.73
C THR A 104 -20.35 -8.92 12.30
N PHE A 105 -19.38 -9.45 11.58
CA PHE A 105 -19.49 -9.78 10.17
C PHE A 105 -19.79 -11.28 9.91
N ASP A 106 -19.93 -12.12 10.95
CA ASP A 106 -20.09 -13.57 10.79
C ASP A 106 -21.26 -13.93 9.85
N GLY A 107 -22.43 -13.32 10.05
CA GLY A 107 -23.60 -13.60 9.22
C GLY A 107 -23.42 -13.20 7.75
N TRP A 108 -22.82 -12.02 7.51
CA TRP A 108 -22.48 -11.60 6.14
C TRP A 108 -21.46 -12.54 5.48
N LEU A 109 -20.44 -12.95 6.23
CA LEU A 109 -19.44 -13.92 5.73
C LEU A 109 -20.08 -15.27 5.40
N ASP A 110 -21.00 -15.76 6.24
CA ASP A 110 -21.70 -17.01 5.97
C ASP A 110 -22.49 -16.93 4.65
N ASP A 111 -23.24 -15.85 4.45
CA ASP A 111 -24.05 -15.63 3.25
C ASP A 111 -23.19 -15.53 1.97
N VAL A 112 -22.11 -14.73 1.99
CA VAL A 112 -21.29 -14.52 0.79
C VAL A 112 -20.42 -15.72 0.46
N VAL A 113 -19.91 -16.44 1.46
CA VAL A 113 -19.11 -17.65 1.24
C VAL A 113 -19.98 -18.77 0.66
N ASP A 114 -21.21 -18.95 1.19
CA ASP A 114 -22.18 -19.90 0.62
C ASP A 114 -22.53 -19.53 -0.84
N LEU A 115 -22.80 -18.27 -1.11
CA LEU A 115 -23.13 -17.77 -2.44
C LEU A 115 -21.98 -18.04 -3.44
N VAL A 116 -20.73 -17.74 -3.08
CA VAL A 116 -19.55 -18.00 -3.91
C VAL A 116 -19.36 -19.50 -4.14
N ALA A 117 -19.54 -20.31 -3.09
CA ALA A 117 -19.43 -21.77 -3.17
C ALA A 117 -20.46 -22.39 -4.14
N ARG A 118 -21.70 -21.90 -4.13
CA ARG A 118 -22.75 -22.33 -5.05
C ARG A 118 -22.56 -21.82 -6.49
N ALA A 119 -21.92 -20.67 -6.66
CA ALA A 119 -21.59 -20.11 -7.98
C ALA A 119 -20.43 -20.83 -8.66
N GLN A 120 -19.57 -21.53 -7.91
CA GLN A 120 -18.48 -22.31 -8.46
C GLN A 120 -19.00 -23.53 -9.21
N ASP A 121 -18.57 -23.73 -10.45
CA ASP A 121 -18.97 -24.90 -11.25
C ASP A 121 -18.23 -26.19 -10.85
N ASP A 122 -18.64 -27.32 -11.44
CA ASP A 122 -18.11 -28.66 -11.14
C ASP A 122 -16.61 -28.78 -11.44
N SER A 123 -16.09 -27.99 -12.39
CA SER A 123 -14.65 -27.97 -12.71
C SER A 123 -13.79 -27.23 -11.68
N GLY A 124 -14.40 -26.52 -10.72
CA GLY A 124 -13.72 -25.65 -9.77
C GLY A 124 -13.59 -24.20 -10.25
N TYR A 125 -14.13 -23.86 -11.41
CA TYR A 125 -14.07 -22.51 -11.95
C TYR A 125 -15.12 -21.59 -11.30
N VAL A 126 -14.73 -20.35 -11.01
CA VAL A 126 -15.65 -19.29 -10.57
C VAL A 126 -15.18 -17.94 -11.10
N HIS A 127 -16.03 -17.28 -11.89
CA HIS A 127 -15.84 -15.93 -12.42
C HIS A 127 -17.17 -15.46 -13.04
N THR A 128 -17.84 -14.50 -12.42
CA THR A 128 -19.24 -14.22 -12.74
C THR A 128 -19.44 -13.70 -14.16
N TRP A 129 -18.50 -12.88 -14.67
CA TRP A 129 -18.59 -12.34 -16.01
C TRP A 129 -18.40 -13.44 -17.08
N ILE A 130 -17.39 -14.29 -16.94
CA ILE A 130 -17.14 -15.37 -17.89
C ILE A 130 -18.32 -16.34 -17.87
N GLN A 131 -18.70 -16.88 -16.71
CA GLN A 131 -19.78 -17.89 -16.62
C GLN A 131 -21.14 -17.34 -17.08
N GLY A 132 -21.43 -16.08 -16.72
CA GLY A 132 -22.75 -15.49 -16.97
C GLY A 132 -22.89 -14.72 -18.28
N VAL A 133 -21.79 -14.29 -18.92
CA VAL A 133 -21.82 -13.39 -20.09
C VAL A 133 -21.06 -13.97 -21.29
N ARG A 134 -19.92 -14.66 -21.05
CA ARG A 134 -19.00 -15.16 -22.08
C ARG A 134 -18.52 -16.58 -21.80
N PRO A 135 -19.42 -17.57 -21.62
CA PRO A 135 -19.04 -18.93 -21.16
C PRO A 135 -18.03 -19.64 -22.07
N ASP A 136 -18.03 -19.30 -23.36
CA ASP A 136 -17.13 -19.90 -24.35
C ASP A 136 -15.72 -19.26 -24.35
N GLN A 137 -15.50 -18.20 -23.57
CA GLN A 137 -14.23 -17.45 -23.55
C GLN A 137 -13.35 -17.76 -22.34
N ARG A 138 -13.62 -18.82 -21.60
CA ARG A 138 -12.83 -19.21 -20.44
C ARG A 138 -11.36 -19.42 -20.82
N PHE A 139 -10.47 -18.65 -20.19
CA PHE A 139 -9.01 -18.64 -20.40
C PHE A 139 -8.54 -18.37 -21.85
N THR A 140 -9.33 -17.66 -22.65
CA THR A 140 -8.98 -17.39 -24.06
C THR A 140 -8.34 -16.01 -24.28
N GLU A 141 -8.60 -15.05 -23.39
CA GLU A 141 -8.14 -13.64 -23.47
C GLU A 141 -7.56 -13.19 -22.13
N LEU A 142 -6.56 -13.93 -21.62
CA LEU A 142 -5.97 -13.72 -20.29
C LEU A 142 -5.35 -12.35 -20.09
N GLU A 143 -5.02 -11.63 -21.16
CA GLU A 143 -4.57 -10.25 -21.12
C GLU A 143 -5.65 -9.29 -20.61
N TRP A 144 -6.98 -9.61 -20.81
CA TRP A 144 -8.08 -8.69 -20.53
C TRP A 144 -9.13 -9.20 -19.54
N THR A 145 -9.37 -10.52 -19.52
CA THR A 145 -10.48 -11.11 -18.74
C THR A 145 -10.24 -11.17 -17.25
N HIS A 146 -9.00 -10.93 -16.80
CA HIS A 146 -8.62 -10.90 -15.38
C HIS A 146 -8.98 -12.18 -14.59
N GLU A 147 -9.19 -13.32 -15.24
CA GLU A 147 -9.66 -14.56 -14.60
C GLU A 147 -8.71 -15.02 -13.47
N MET A 148 -7.39 -14.98 -13.74
CA MET A 148 -6.40 -15.35 -12.73
C MET A 148 -6.23 -14.27 -11.65
N TYR A 149 -6.38 -13.00 -12.00
CA TYR A 149 -6.38 -11.89 -11.03
C TYR A 149 -7.53 -12.02 -10.02
N VAL A 150 -8.73 -12.26 -10.52
CA VAL A 150 -9.93 -12.49 -9.70
C VAL A 150 -9.74 -13.73 -8.82
N GLY A 151 -9.23 -14.82 -9.40
CA GLY A 151 -8.88 -16.03 -8.65
C GLY A 151 -7.79 -15.81 -7.60
N GLY A 152 -6.83 -14.93 -7.87
CA GLY A 152 -5.81 -14.51 -6.91
C GLY A 152 -6.43 -13.88 -5.66
N HIS A 153 -7.32 -12.90 -5.84
CA HIS A 153 -8.03 -12.28 -4.72
C HIS A 153 -8.96 -13.25 -3.98
N LEU A 154 -9.60 -14.19 -4.67
CA LEU A 154 -10.33 -15.29 -4.02
C LEU A 154 -9.42 -16.10 -3.10
N ILE A 155 -8.25 -16.48 -3.59
CA ILE A 155 -7.26 -17.25 -2.81
C ILE A 155 -6.75 -16.44 -1.62
N GLN A 156 -6.41 -15.16 -1.79
CA GLN A 156 -5.96 -14.31 -0.68
C GLN A 156 -7.04 -14.16 0.40
N ALA A 157 -8.29 -13.91 0.02
CA ALA A 157 -9.42 -13.85 0.94
C ALA A 157 -9.59 -15.16 1.72
N ALA A 158 -9.47 -16.30 1.04
CA ALA A 158 -9.60 -17.62 1.64
C ALA A 158 -8.45 -17.94 2.62
N VAL A 159 -7.21 -17.57 2.26
CA VAL A 159 -6.03 -17.69 3.13
C VAL A 159 -6.18 -16.79 4.35
N ALA A 160 -6.63 -15.55 4.16
CA ALA A 160 -6.87 -14.61 5.26
C ALA A 160 -7.92 -15.15 6.26
N LEU A 161 -9.06 -15.66 5.77
CA LEU A 161 -10.09 -16.27 6.63
C LEU A 161 -9.58 -17.53 7.36
N ALA A 162 -8.79 -18.35 6.69
CA ALA A 162 -8.21 -19.53 7.32
C ALA A 162 -7.23 -19.17 8.46
N ARG A 163 -6.39 -18.14 8.25
CA ARG A 163 -5.40 -17.68 9.25
C ARG A 163 -6.04 -16.90 10.40
N SER A 164 -7.06 -16.09 10.13
CA SER A 164 -7.68 -15.21 11.13
C SER A 164 -8.77 -15.88 11.94
N ALA A 165 -9.63 -16.66 11.30
CA ALA A 165 -10.83 -17.23 11.89
C ALA A 165 -10.87 -18.77 11.90
N GLY A 166 -9.85 -19.44 11.36
CA GLY A 166 -9.84 -20.90 11.20
C GLY A 166 -10.90 -21.42 10.21
N ARG A 167 -11.49 -20.53 9.39
CA ARG A 167 -12.53 -20.88 8.43
C ARG A 167 -11.92 -21.50 7.17
N VAL A 168 -12.40 -22.68 6.82
CA VAL A 168 -11.91 -23.47 5.66
C VAL A 168 -12.95 -23.62 4.55
N ASP A 169 -14.11 -23.03 4.70
CA ASP A 169 -15.21 -23.07 3.73
C ASP A 169 -14.82 -22.38 2.41
N LEU A 170 -14.41 -21.12 2.46
CA LEU A 170 -13.90 -20.42 1.27
C LEU A 170 -12.58 -21.03 0.76
N LEU A 171 -11.74 -21.57 1.68
CA LEU A 171 -10.49 -22.23 1.28
C LEU A 171 -10.73 -23.45 0.39
N ARG A 172 -11.84 -24.18 0.60
CA ARG A 172 -12.22 -25.29 -0.30
C ARG A 172 -12.55 -24.80 -1.71
N VAL A 173 -13.24 -23.67 -1.84
CA VAL A 173 -13.55 -23.04 -3.13
C VAL A 173 -12.27 -22.57 -3.81
N ALA A 174 -11.42 -21.85 -3.09
CA ALA A 174 -10.16 -21.33 -3.60
C ALA A 174 -9.20 -22.44 -4.06
N ARG A 175 -9.11 -23.55 -3.31
CA ARG A 175 -8.29 -24.70 -3.71
C ARG A 175 -8.79 -25.37 -4.99
N ARG A 176 -10.10 -25.58 -5.15
CA ARG A 176 -10.64 -26.14 -6.39
C ARG A 176 -10.29 -25.25 -7.60
N PHE A 177 -10.32 -23.92 -7.43
CA PHE A 177 -9.90 -23.01 -8.49
C PHE A 177 -8.38 -23.10 -8.75
N ALA A 178 -7.56 -23.13 -7.70
CA ALA A 178 -6.10 -23.27 -7.83
C ALA A 178 -5.71 -24.64 -8.46
N ASP A 179 -6.38 -25.73 -8.07
CA ASP A 179 -6.17 -27.06 -8.64
C ASP A 179 -6.49 -27.07 -10.15
N LEU A 180 -7.58 -26.42 -10.57
CA LEU A 180 -7.90 -26.21 -11.98
C LEU A 180 -6.81 -25.46 -12.74
N LEU A 181 -6.21 -24.42 -12.12
CA LEU A 181 -5.09 -23.70 -12.74
C LEU A 181 -3.84 -24.59 -12.82
N VAL A 182 -3.55 -25.38 -11.80
CA VAL A 182 -2.42 -26.34 -11.81
C VAL A 182 -2.59 -27.39 -12.90
N ASP A 183 -3.78 -27.97 -13.02
CA ASP A 183 -4.07 -28.97 -14.06
C ASP A 183 -3.92 -28.39 -15.47
N ARG A 184 -4.31 -27.15 -15.68
CA ARG A 184 -4.31 -26.52 -16.99
C ARG A 184 -2.97 -25.89 -17.37
N PHE A 185 -2.29 -25.22 -16.43
CA PHE A 185 -1.13 -24.35 -16.66
C PHE A 185 0.12 -24.78 -15.89
N GLY A 186 0.02 -25.78 -15.03
CA GLY A 186 1.14 -26.32 -14.25
C GLY A 186 2.23 -26.97 -15.10
N PRO A 187 3.18 -27.70 -14.49
CA PRO A 187 4.22 -28.41 -15.23
C PRO A 187 3.63 -29.37 -16.26
N GLY A 188 4.00 -29.18 -17.53
CA GLY A 188 3.46 -29.97 -18.66
C GLY A 188 2.11 -29.48 -19.21
N GLY A 189 1.48 -28.51 -18.58
CA GLY A 189 0.30 -27.80 -19.10
C GLY A 189 0.66 -26.64 -20.04
N ALA A 190 -0.37 -25.92 -20.48
CA ALA A 190 -0.22 -24.79 -21.40
C ALA A 190 0.65 -23.67 -20.79
N ASP A 191 1.42 -22.99 -21.62
CA ASP A 191 2.14 -21.77 -21.22
C ASP A 191 1.19 -20.58 -21.31
N ALA A 192 0.89 -19.98 -20.17
CA ALA A 192 0.01 -18.83 -20.06
C ALA A 192 0.31 -18.01 -18.81
N ILE A 193 0.04 -16.70 -18.88
CA ILE A 193 0.14 -15.74 -17.80
C ILE A 193 -1.07 -14.81 -17.81
N CYS A 194 -1.40 -14.24 -16.65
CA CYS A 194 -2.46 -13.25 -16.55
C CYS A 194 -1.96 -11.88 -17.01
N GLY A 195 -2.79 -11.11 -17.69
CA GLY A 195 -2.49 -9.71 -18.01
C GLY A 195 -2.34 -8.84 -16.75
N HIS A 196 -3.09 -9.15 -15.70
CA HIS A 196 -2.93 -8.49 -14.39
C HIS A 196 -2.36 -9.49 -13.38
N PRO A 197 -1.08 -9.34 -12.95
CA PRO A 197 -0.51 -10.13 -11.87
C PRO A 197 -1.30 -9.96 -10.57
N GLU A 198 -1.35 -10.98 -9.79
CA GLU A 198 -1.92 -11.14 -8.44
C GLU A 198 -1.87 -12.62 -8.03
N ILE A 199 -2.13 -13.50 -9.01
CA ILE A 199 -2.22 -14.94 -8.80
C ILE A 199 -0.90 -15.52 -8.29
N GLU A 200 0.23 -14.94 -8.65
CA GLU A 200 1.55 -15.41 -8.26
C GLU A 200 1.75 -15.33 -6.74
N THR A 201 1.49 -14.16 -6.13
CA THR A 201 1.50 -13.97 -4.67
C THR A 201 0.48 -14.86 -3.98
N ALA A 202 -0.73 -14.94 -4.50
CA ALA A 202 -1.82 -15.72 -3.92
C ALA A 202 -1.50 -17.23 -3.87
N LEU A 203 -0.93 -17.78 -4.95
CA LEU A 203 -0.51 -19.18 -5.01
C LEU A 203 0.62 -19.49 -4.02
N VAL A 204 1.58 -18.57 -3.83
CA VAL A 204 2.64 -18.76 -2.83
C VAL A 204 2.06 -18.75 -1.42
N GLU A 205 1.14 -17.84 -1.08
CA GLU A 205 0.47 -17.84 0.21
C GLU A 205 -0.40 -19.07 0.44
N LEU A 206 -1.05 -19.59 -0.61
CA LEU A 206 -1.78 -20.85 -0.56
C LEU A 206 -0.83 -22.04 -0.31
N TYR A 207 0.34 -22.05 -0.96
CA TYR A 207 1.39 -23.03 -0.68
C TYR A 207 1.85 -22.98 0.78
N ARG A 208 2.15 -21.79 1.30
CA ARG A 208 2.56 -21.58 2.71
C ARG A 208 1.53 -22.12 3.70
N LEU A 209 0.23 -21.97 3.36
CA LEU A 209 -0.87 -22.47 4.21
C LEU A 209 -1.08 -23.97 4.11
N THR A 210 -0.92 -24.56 2.90
CA THR A 210 -1.33 -25.95 2.62
C THR A 210 -0.17 -26.94 2.46
N ALA A 211 1.06 -26.44 2.31
CA ALA A 211 2.26 -27.19 1.93
C ALA A 211 2.15 -27.92 0.57
N GLU A 212 1.16 -27.56 -0.28
CA GLU A 212 0.99 -28.16 -1.60
C GLU A 212 1.92 -27.48 -2.61
N ARG A 213 3.01 -28.15 -2.98
CA ARG A 213 4.09 -27.61 -3.82
C ARG A 213 3.67 -27.27 -5.24
N SER A 214 2.61 -27.86 -5.76
CA SER A 214 2.10 -27.56 -7.10
C SER A 214 1.73 -26.09 -7.26
N TYR A 215 1.24 -25.43 -6.21
CA TYR A 215 0.92 -24.00 -6.22
C TYR A 215 2.17 -23.13 -6.35
N LEU A 216 3.22 -23.44 -5.57
CA LEU A 216 4.50 -22.73 -5.69
C LEU A 216 5.14 -22.93 -7.08
N HIS A 217 5.10 -24.15 -7.61
CA HIS A 217 5.62 -24.45 -8.95
C HIS A 217 4.87 -23.69 -10.05
N LEU A 218 3.55 -23.54 -9.92
CA LEU A 218 2.76 -22.76 -10.88
C LEU A 218 3.11 -21.27 -10.79
N ALA A 219 3.21 -20.69 -9.58
CA ALA A 219 3.61 -19.31 -9.38
C ALA A 219 5.01 -19.05 -10.00
N ALA A 220 5.99 -19.90 -9.71
CA ALA A 220 7.33 -19.80 -10.28
C ALA A 220 7.32 -19.90 -11.81
N LYS A 221 6.53 -20.84 -12.38
CA LYS A 221 6.37 -20.95 -13.84
C LYS A 221 5.79 -19.65 -14.44
N MET A 222 4.79 -19.03 -13.82
CA MET A 222 4.20 -17.78 -14.32
C MET A 222 5.20 -16.62 -14.28
N ILE A 223 6.02 -16.51 -13.23
CA ILE A 223 7.14 -15.55 -13.16
C ILE A 223 8.18 -15.81 -14.27
N ASP A 224 8.52 -17.07 -14.55
CA ASP A 224 9.48 -17.45 -15.59
C ASP A 224 8.97 -17.22 -17.02
N LEU A 225 7.66 -17.27 -17.19
CA LEU A 225 6.99 -17.01 -18.46
C LEU A 225 6.78 -15.53 -18.75
N ARG A 226 6.72 -14.68 -17.72
CA ARG A 226 6.56 -13.22 -17.89
C ARG A 226 7.74 -12.64 -18.65
N GLY A 227 7.44 -11.79 -19.64
CA GLY A 227 8.45 -11.15 -20.48
C GLY A 227 8.85 -11.97 -21.69
N ARG A 228 8.04 -12.94 -22.10
CA ARG A 228 8.26 -13.77 -23.29
C ARG A 228 7.29 -13.49 -24.44
N GLY A 229 6.52 -12.39 -24.34
CA GLY A 229 5.58 -11.99 -25.39
C GLY A 229 4.36 -12.89 -25.52
N LEU A 230 3.87 -13.45 -24.41
CA LEU A 230 2.72 -14.35 -24.41
C LEU A 230 1.37 -13.62 -24.47
N LEU A 231 1.34 -12.33 -24.08
CA LEU A 231 0.12 -11.53 -24.03
C LEU A 231 -0.07 -10.74 -25.32
N ARG A 232 -1.30 -10.70 -25.81
CA ARG A 232 -1.69 -9.91 -26.98
C ARG A 232 -1.96 -8.48 -26.57
N ALA A 233 -0.92 -7.68 -26.47
CA ALA A 233 -0.94 -6.34 -25.89
C ALA A 233 -1.68 -5.29 -26.73
N GLY A 234 -1.92 -5.54 -28.02
CA GLY A 234 -2.59 -4.60 -28.92
C GLY A 234 -1.89 -3.23 -28.96
N ASN A 235 -2.68 -2.16 -28.90
CA ASN A 235 -2.17 -0.79 -28.98
C ASN A 235 -1.47 -0.30 -27.69
N LEU A 236 -1.58 -1.03 -26.57
CA LEU A 236 -0.91 -0.67 -25.30
C LEU A 236 0.55 -1.10 -25.28
N GLY A 237 0.90 -2.10 -26.09
CA GLY A 237 2.25 -2.66 -26.15
C GLY A 237 2.57 -3.62 -25.00
N ASP A 238 3.61 -4.40 -25.17
CA ASP A 238 4.07 -5.42 -24.23
C ASP A 238 4.64 -4.84 -22.92
N HIS A 239 5.12 -3.60 -22.93
CA HIS A 239 5.53 -2.86 -21.74
C HIS A 239 4.37 -2.67 -20.75
N TYR A 240 3.16 -2.44 -21.24
CA TYR A 240 1.97 -2.25 -20.40
C TYR A 240 1.73 -3.44 -19.46
N PHE A 241 1.97 -4.65 -19.96
CA PHE A 241 1.77 -5.92 -19.25
C PHE A 241 3.04 -6.49 -18.62
N GLN A 242 4.18 -5.77 -18.65
CA GLN A 242 5.49 -6.28 -18.22
C GLN A 242 5.91 -7.56 -18.99
N ASP A 243 5.44 -7.73 -20.24
CA ASP A 243 5.71 -8.91 -21.08
C ASP A 243 6.80 -8.68 -22.14
N HIS A 244 7.51 -7.54 -22.06
CA HIS A 244 8.57 -7.12 -22.99
C HIS A 244 9.95 -7.70 -22.64
N ARG A 245 10.16 -8.13 -21.39
CA ARG A 245 11.47 -8.62 -20.91
C ARG A 245 11.25 -9.59 -19.75
N PRO A 246 12.01 -10.73 -19.69
CA PRO A 246 11.97 -11.64 -18.56
C PRO A 246 12.21 -10.94 -17.22
N VAL A 247 11.47 -11.34 -16.17
CA VAL A 247 11.51 -10.68 -14.85
C VAL A 247 12.94 -10.60 -14.31
N ARG A 248 13.75 -11.66 -14.45
CA ARG A 248 15.15 -11.70 -13.98
C ARG A 248 16.09 -10.77 -14.72
N GLU A 249 15.71 -10.29 -15.88
CA GLU A 249 16.51 -9.38 -16.72
C GLU A 249 16.01 -7.93 -16.63
N ALA A 250 14.83 -7.72 -16.06
CA ALA A 250 14.22 -6.41 -15.94
C ALA A 250 14.87 -5.63 -14.78
N THR A 251 15.40 -4.45 -15.09
CA THR A 251 16.04 -3.55 -14.11
C THR A 251 15.25 -2.27 -13.87
N SER A 252 14.13 -2.08 -14.56
CA SER A 252 13.30 -0.88 -14.49
C SER A 252 11.83 -1.28 -14.49
N ALA A 253 11.04 -0.62 -13.68
CA ALA A 253 9.59 -0.74 -13.66
C ALA A 253 8.96 0.04 -14.81
N THR A 254 7.95 -0.52 -15.46
CA THR A 254 7.33 0.05 -16.65
C THR A 254 5.85 -0.35 -16.78
N GLY A 255 5.13 0.33 -17.64
CA GLY A 255 3.73 0.04 -17.93
C GLY A 255 2.81 0.32 -16.76
N HIS A 256 1.69 -0.37 -16.69
CA HIS A 256 0.68 -0.15 -15.65
C HIS A 256 1.25 -0.39 -14.25
N ALA A 257 1.14 0.62 -13.38
CA ALA A 257 1.86 0.63 -12.10
C ALA A 257 1.41 -0.49 -11.15
N VAL A 258 0.11 -0.73 -10.99
CA VAL A 258 -0.40 -1.79 -10.10
C VAL A 258 0.07 -3.16 -10.57
N ARG A 259 -0.03 -3.44 -11.89
CA ARG A 259 0.41 -4.73 -12.47
C ARG A 259 1.88 -4.99 -12.21
N GLN A 260 2.73 -3.97 -12.41
CA GLN A 260 4.17 -4.09 -12.15
C GLN A 260 4.46 -4.39 -10.68
N LEU A 261 3.83 -3.67 -9.77
CA LEU A 261 4.10 -3.80 -8.33
C LEU A 261 3.57 -5.13 -7.77
N TYR A 262 2.41 -5.62 -8.26
CA TYR A 262 1.92 -6.96 -7.91
C TYR A 262 2.81 -8.07 -8.47
N LEU A 263 3.30 -7.92 -9.71
CA LEU A 263 4.28 -8.85 -10.28
C LEU A 263 5.53 -8.94 -9.40
N ASN A 264 6.03 -7.79 -8.96
CA ASN A 264 7.23 -7.71 -8.13
C ASN A 264 7.00 -8.35 -6.75
N ALA A 265 5.81 -8.16 -6.15
CA ALA A 265 5.45 -8.85 -4.91
C ALA A 265 5.46 -10.36 -5.10
N GLY A 266 4.86 -10.87 -6.19
CA GLY A 266 4.85 -12.30 -6.52
C GLY A 266 6.24 -12.87 -6.79
N ALA A 267 7.08 -12.12 -7.52
CA ALA A 267 8.48 -12.53 -7.77
C ALA A 267 9.30 -12.59 -6.47
N THR A 268 9.08 -11.63 -5.56
CA THR A 268 9.72 -11.63 -4.23
C THR A 268 9.24 -12.79 -3.39
N ASP A 269 7.93 -13.13 -3.42
CA ASP A 269 7.38 -14.28 -2.72
C ASP A 269 7.98 -15.61 -3.24
N VAL A 270 8.17 -15.75 -4.56
CA VAL A 270 8.83 -16.93 -5.15
C VAL A 270 10.29 -17.02 -4.68
N TYR A 271 11.03 -15.88 -4.62
CA TYR A 271 12.38 -15.84 -4.05
C TYR A 271 12.39 -16.29 -2.59
N LEU A 272 11.49 -15.78 -1.78
CA LEU A 272 11.40 -16.11 -0.35
C LEU A 272 11.25 -17.61 -0.12
N GLU A 273 10.65 -18.37 -1.04
CA GLU A 273 10.47 -19.82 -0.94
C GLU A 273 11.63 -20.62 -1.53
N ASN A 274 12.26 -20.17 -2.61
CA ASN A 274 13.25 -20.96 -3.34
C ASN A 274 14.69 -20.46 -3.23
N GLY A 275 14.90 -19.22 -2.69
CA GLY A 275 16.23 -18.63 -2.52
C GLY A 275 16.93 -18.25 -3.83
N ASP A 276 16.19 -18.09 -4.95
CA ASP A 276 16.78 -17.74 -6.24
C ASP A 276 17.33 -16.30 -6.24
N ALA A 277 18.64 -16.19 -6.04
CA ALA A 277 19.35 -14.92 -5.97
C ALA A 277 19.17 -14.04 -7.23
N SER A 278 18.87 -14.62 -8.39
CA SER A 278 18.63 -13.86 -9.62
C SER A 278 17.29 -13.09 -9.57
N LEU A 279 16.28 -13.64 -8.89
CA LEU A 279 15.03 -12.93 -8.64
C LEU A 279 15.25 -11.77 -7.66
N LEU A 280 15.94 -12.01 -6.54
CA LEU A 280 16.22 -10.94 -5.58
C LEU A 280 17.00 -9.79 -6.23
N ALA A 281 18.04 -10.10 -7.01
CA ALA A 281 18.83 -9.09 -7.70
C ALA A 281 17.99 -8.24 -8.68
N ALA A 282 17.04 -8.87 -9.39
CA ALA A 282 16.12 -8.14 -10.27
C ALA A 282 15.13 -7.27 -9.46
N MET A 283 14.63 -7.78 -8.33
CA MET A 283 13.74 -7.03 -7.44
C MET A 283 14.46 -5.85 -6.78
N ASP A 284 15.70 -6.00 -6.34
CA ASP A 284 16.54 -4.91 -5.82
C ASP A 284 16.75 -3.81 -6.87
N ALA A 285 17.06 -4.19 -8.11
CA ALA A 285 17.26 -3.23 -9.19
C ALA A 285 15.96 -2.46 -9.52
N GLN A 286 14.83 -3.15 -9.58
CA GLN A 286 13.54 -2.53 -9.85
C GLN A 286 13.05 -1.69 -8.65
N TRP A 287 13.34 -2.12 -7.41
CA TRP A 287 13.00 -1.33 -6.23
C TRP A 287 13.77 0.00 -6.21
N ALA A 288 15.07 -0.02 -6.52
CA ALA A 288 15.87 1.18 -6.65
C ALA A 288 15.35 2.09 -7.78
N ASP A 289 14.97 1.54 -8.94
CA ASP A 289 14.40 2.29 -10.06
C ASP A 289 13.09 2.99 -9.67
N VAL A 290 12.16 2.26 -9.04
CA VAL A 290 10.86 2.79 -8.60
C VAL A 290 11.03 3.91 -7.58
N HIS A 291 11.80 3.67 -6.52
CA HIS A 291 11.85 4.57 -5.36
C HIS A 291 12.84 5.73 -5.51
N GLU A 292 13.84 5.60 -6.37
CA GLU A 292 14.82 6.67 -6.60
C GLU A 292 14.48 7.56 -7.80
N ARG A 293 13.55 7.13 -8.69
CA ARG A 293 13.28 7.82 -9.95
C ARG A 293 11.81 8.02 -10.30
N LYS A 294 10.88 7.24 -9.72
CA LYS A 294 9.47 7.18 -10.17
C LYS A 294 8.44 7.33 -9.06
N MET A 295 8.85 7.37 -7.78
CA MET A 295 7.97 7.59 -6.64
C MET A 295 7.71 9.08 -6.43
N TYR A 296 6.46 9.47 -6.25
CA TYR A 296 6.08 10.80 -5.81
C TYR A 296 6.46 11.05 -4.35
N LEU A 297 6.60 12.32 -3.97
CA LEU A 297 6.93 12.71 -2.60
C LEU A 297 5.93 12.18 -1.56
N SER A 298 4.68 12.00 -1.94
CA SER A 298 3.64 11.42 -1.08
C SER A 298 3.76 9.91 -0.89
N GLY A 299 4.64 9.21 -1.59
CA GLY A 299 4.70 7.76 -1.63
C GLY A 299 3.73 7.13 -2.63
N ALA A 300 3.22 7.91 -3.60
CA ALA A 300 2.33 7.42 -4.63
C ALA A 300 3.06 7.08 -5.93
N PHE A 301 2.42 6.30 -6.81
CA PHE A 301 2.98 5.80 -8.05
C PHE A 301 2.02 5.97 -9.22
N GLY A 302 2.59 6.00 -10.45
CA GLY A 302 1.85 6.22 -11.67
C GLY A 302 1.80 7.70 -12.06
N SER A 303 2.63 8.10 -13.06
CA SER A 303 2.71 9.48 -13.50
C SER A 303 1.84 9.77 -14.72
N ARG A 304 1.44 8.74 -15.46
CA ARG A 304 0.66 8.87 -16.69
C ARG A 304 -0.77 8.42 -16.49
N HIS A 305 -1.74 9.31 -16.71
CA HIS A 305 -3.18 8.97 -16.71
C HIS A 305 -3.51 7.97 -17.81
N ARG A 306 -2.96 8.18 -18.99
CA ARG A 306 -3.08 7.18 -20.04
C ARG A 306 -2.39 5.90 -19.57
N ASP A 307 -3.13 4.81 -19.63
CA ASP A 307 -2.65 3.46 -19.33
C ASP A 307 -2.29 3.25 -17.84
N GLU A 308 -2.60 4.21 -16.94
CA GLU A 308 -2.36 4.10 -15.48
C GLU A 308 -0.91 3.74 -15.15
N ALA A 309 0.03 4.31 -15.92
CA ALA A 309 1.36 3.78 -16.07
C ALA A 309 2.44 4.58 -15.33
N PHE A 310 3.56 3.91 -15.06
CA PHE A 310 4.82 4.58 -14.81
C PHE A 310 5.23 5.42 -16.02
N GLY A 311 5.81 6.59 -15.75
CA GLY A 311 6.50 7.39 -16.74
C GLY A 311 7.97 7.00 -16.89
N ASP A 312 8.68 7.80 -17.68
CA ASP A 312 10.13 7.71 -17.77
C ASP A 312 10.79 8.15 -16.46
N ASP A 313 12.09 7.88 -16.32
CA ASP A 313 12.85 8.30 -15.14
C ASP A 313 12.66 9.81 -14.91
N TYR A 314 12.28 10.19 -13.68
CA TYR A 314 12.03 11.57 -13.25
C TYR A 314 10.81 12.26 -13.92
N GLU A 315 9.97 11.55 -14.65
CA GLU A 315 8.69 12.06 -15.16
C GLU A 315 7.63 12.04 -14.04
N LEU A 316 7.58 13.11 -13.26
CA LEU A 316 6.72 13.24 -12.08
C LEU A 316 5.91 14.56 -12.12
N PRO A 317 4.96 14.72 -13.07
CA PRO A 317 4.10 15.91 -13.14
C PRO A 317 3.15 15.96 -11.95
N SER A 318 3.09 17.10 -11.23
CA SER A 318 2.31 17.23 -10.00
C SER A 318 0.80 17.26 -10.25
N ASP A 319 0.36 17.98 -11.28
CA ASP A 319 -1.06 18.19 -11.62
C ASP A 319 -1.63 17.06 -12.49
N ARG A 320 -0.77 16.21 -13.06
CA ARG A 320 -1.11 15.08 -13.91
C ARG A 320 -0.69 13.75 -13.32
N ALA A 321 -0.28 13.75 -12.09
CA ALA A 321 -0.03 12.51 -11.35
C ALA A 321 -1.31 11.66 -11.35
N TYR A 322 -1.24 10.46 -11.91
CA TYR A 322 -2.32 9.49 -11.69
C TYR A 322 -2.31 9.08 -10.22
N ALA A 323 -1.13 8.72 -9.72
CA ALA A 323 -0.92 8.48 -8.30
C ALA A 323 -2.04 7.60 -7.70
N GLU A 324 -2.21 6.42 -8.29
CA GLU A 324 -3.30 5.52 -7.97
C GLU A 324 -3.17 4.94 -6.57
N THR A 325 -4.26 4.95 -5.83
CA THR A 325 -4.32 4.36 -4.48
C THR A 325 -3.93 2.88 -4.48
N CYS A 326 -4.38 2.09 -5.47
CA CYS A 326 -4.03 0.68 -5.58
C CYS A 326 -2.54 0.45 -5.85
N ALA A 327 -1.88 1.36 -6.56
CA ALA A 327 -0.44 1.26 -6.79
C ALA A 327 0.35 1.45 -5.49
N THR A 328 -0.07 2.38 -4.63
CA THR A 328 0.56 2.55 -3.30
C THR A 328 0.30 1.33 -2.40
N VAL A 329 -0.90 0.74 -2.43
CA VAL A 329 -1.17 -0.52 -1.70
C VAL A 329 -0.28 -1.65 -2.21
N ALA A 330 -0.11 -1.76 -3.52
CA ALA A 330 0.72 -2.79 -4.14
C ALA A 330 2.20 -2.64 -3.76
N ASP A 331 2.70 -1.41 -3.73
CA ASP A 331 4.08 -1.14 -3.32
C ASP A 331 4.30 -1.40 -1.83
N LEU A 332 3.39 -0.99 -0.96
CA LEU A 332 3.46 -1.30 0.47
C LEU A 332 3.62 -2.81 0.71
N GLN A 333 2.84 -3.62 -0.01
CA GLN A 333 2.92 -5.08 0.06
C GLN A 333 4.24 -5.64 -0.49
N TRP A 334 4.73 -5.07 -1.61
CA TRP A 334 6.01 -5.46 -2.18
C TRP A 334 7.19 -5.01 -1.32
N THR A 335 7.21 -3.76 -0.87
CA THR A 335 8.28 -3.20 -0.02
C THR A 335 8.38 -3.95 1.31
N TRP A 336 7.24 -4.38 1.90
CA TRP A 336 7.25 -5.27 3.06
C TRP A 336 7.95 -6.60 2.76
N ARG A 337 7.66 -7.23 1.62
CA ARG A 337 8.32 -8.47 1.20
C ARG A 337 9.81 -8.29 0.96
N MET A 338 10.22 -7.16 0.40
CA MET A 338 11.64 -6.80 0.23
C MET A 338 12.34 -6.62 1.59
N LEU A 339 11.67 -6.07 2.58
CA LEU A 339 12.18 -6.01 3.96
C LEU A 339 12.36 -7.42 4.51
N LEU A 340 11.35 -8.28 4.40
CA LEU A 340 11.43 -9.67 4.86
C LEU A 340 12.52 -10.45 4.14
N ALA A 341 12.74 -10.19 2.86
CA ALA A 341 13.77 -10.83 2.03
C ALA A 341 15.20 -10.36 2.36
N GLY A 342 15.37 -9.28 3.12
CA GLY A 342 16.68 -8.68 3.35
C GLY A 342 17.30 -8.06 2.10
N GLY A 343 16.48 -7.43 1.26
CA GLY A 343 16.92 -6.78 0.02
C GLY A 343 18.00 -5.71 0.22
N ALA A 344 18.67 -5.31 -0.86
CA ALA A 344 19.89 -4.51 -0.84
C ALA A 344 19.70 -3.08 -0.30
N ALA A 345 18.48 -2.51 -0.33
CA ALA A 345 18.22 -1.18 0.20
C ALA A 345 18.31 -1.12 1.74
N GLY A 346 18.17 -2.27 2.40
CA GLY A 346 18.23 -2.42 3.85
C GLY A 346 16.92 -2.08 4.58
N PRO A 347 16.73 -2.61 5.80
CA PRO A 347 15.44 -2.59 6.49
C PRO A 347 14.94 -1.17 6.80
N ALA A 348 15.81 -0.22 7.15
CA ALA A 348 15.40 1.15 7.44
C ALA A 348 14.84 1.89 6.22
N ARG A 349 15.38 1.66 5.02
CA ARG A 349 14.87 2.29 3.80
C ARG A 349 13.50 1.75 3.42
N TYR A 350 13.30 0.44 3.52
CA TYR A 350 11.99 -0.16 3.29
C TYR A 350 10.95 0.36 4.29
N ALA A 351 11.29 0.38 5.58
CA ALA A 351 10.41 0.88 6.63
C ALA A 351 10.07 2.37 6.47
N GLU A 352 11.03 3.22 6.03
CA GLU A 352 10.83 4.65 5.78
C GLU A 352 9.95 4.89 4.55
N THR A 353 10.07 4.07 3.52
CA THR A 353 9.18 4.10 2.34
C THR A 353 7.75 3.77 2.74
N MET A 354 7.53 2.67 3.46
CA MET A 354 6.22 2.27 3.98
C MET A 354 5.60 3.35 4.89
N GLU A 355 6.41 3.99 5.76
CA GLU A 355 5.97 5.12 6.58
C GLU A 355 5.46 6.28 5.72
N ARG A 356 6.20 6.66 4.68
CA ARG A 356 5.81 7.72 3.74
C ARG A 356 4.50 7.41 3.03
N GLU A 357 4.33 6.20 2.55
CA GLU A 357 3.11 5.72 1.90
C GLU A 357 1.90 5.77 2.84
N VAL A 358 2.04 5.22 4.03
CA VAL A 358 0.95 5.13 5.01
C VAL A 358 0.50 6.51 5.48
N TYR A 359 1.42 7.39 5.86
CA TYR A 359 1.06 8.69 6.43
C TYR A 359 0.68 9.76 5.39
N ASN A 360 0.94 9.53 4.10
CA ASN A 360 0.63 10.51 3.06
C ASN A 360 -0.31 9.96 1.99
N ALA A 361 0.16 9.15 1.04
CA ALA A 361 -0.66 8.73 -0.10
C ALA A 361 -1.88 7.91 0.33
N LEU A 362 -1.70 6.91 1.19
CA LEU A 362 -2.80 6.06 1.66
C LEU A 362 -3.74 6.81 2.61
N ALA A 363 -3.21 7.61 3.55
CA ALA A 363 -4.03 8.40 4.45
C ALA A 363 -4.84 9.48 3.72
N ALA A 364 -4.29 10.04 2.62
CA ALA A 364 -5.02 10.99 1.79
C ALA A 364 -6.06 10.32 0.88
N ALA A 365 -5.96 9.01 0.64
CA ALA A 365 -6.89 8.31 -0.24
C ALA A 365 -8.30 8.18 0.34
N VAL A 366 -8.48 8.26 1.66
CA VAL A 366 -9.78 8.15 2.33
C VAL A 366 -10.06 9.40 3.15
N ASP A 367 -11.33 9.82 3.20
CA ASP A 367 -11.74 10.99 3.97
C ASP A 367 -11.85 10.71 5.48
N ALA A 368 -12.10 11.78 6.23
CA ALA A 368 -12.26 11.69 7.68
C ALA A 368 -13.46 10.83 8.12
N SER A 369 -14.47 10.62 7.27
CA SER A 369 -15.61 9.74 7.55
C SER A 369 -15.31 8.26 7.32
N GLY A 370 -14.32 7.94 6.50
CA GLY A 370 -13.99 6.57 6.09
C GLY A 370 -14.84 6.03 4.95
N THR A 371 -15.69 6.86 4.31
CA THR A 371 -16.70 6.40 3.33
C THR A 371 -16.57 7.05 1.96
N ARG A 372 -15.54 7.89 1.76
CA ARG A 372 -15.26 8.54 0.47
C ARG A 372 -13.79 8.43 0.15
N PHE A 373 -13.46 8.19 -1.11
CA PHE A 373 -12.13 7.79 -1.54
C PHE A 373 -11.65 8.59 -2.74
N PHE A 374 -10.31 8.80 -2.84
CA PHE A 374 -9.67 9.12 -4.10
C PHE A 374 -9.19 7.84 -4.79
N TYR A 375 -9.40 7.75 -6.08
CA TYR A 375 -8.77 6.78 -6.96
C TYR A 375 -7.39 7.31 -7.35
N ALA A 376 -7.36 8.42 -8.09
CA ALA A 376 -6.16 9.19 -8.39
C ALA A 376 -6.00 10.36 -7.41
N ASN A 377 -4.78 10.55 -6.88
CA ASN A 377 -4.49 11.53 -5.86
C ASN A 377 -3.26 12.39 -6.21
N PRO A 378 -3.43 13.44 -7.08
CA PRO A 378 -2.34 14.29 -7.53
C PRO A 378 -1.78 15.18 -6.43
N LEU A 379 -0.57 15.72 -6.64
CA LEU A 379 0.09 16.66 -5.73
C LEU A 379 -0.24 18.14 -6.03
N GLN A 380 -1.05 18.38 -7.04
CA GLN A 380 -1.62 19.68 -7.37
C GLN A 380 -2.99 19.48 -8.02
N LEU A 381 -3.99 20.20 -7.52
CA LEU A 381 -5.31 20.32 -8.13
C LEU A 381 -5.57 21.79 -8.48
N ARG A 382 -5.61 22.10 -9.76
CA ARG A 382 -5.90 23.47 -10.23
C ARG A 382 -7.38 23.81 -10.10
N PRO A 383 -7.75 25.11 -9.96
CA PRO A 383 -9.14 25.52 -9.78
C PRO A 383 -10.06 25.09 -10.92
N ASP A 384 -9.56 25.11 -12.15
CA ASP A 384 -10.28 24.88 -13.41
C ASP A 384 -10.06 23.50 -14.02
N ARG A 385 -9.36 22.59 -13.31
CA ARG A 385 -9.09 21.24 -13.81
C ARG A 385 -10.41 20.52 -14.12
N ARG A 386 -10.50 19.96 -15.33
CA ARG A 386 -11.58 19.06 -15.71
C ARG A 386 -11.49 17.76 -14.91
N THR A 387 -12.64 17.26 -14.50
CA THR A 387 -12.75 15.96 -13.85
C THR A 387 -12.65 14.85 -14.89
N GLU A 388 -12.04 13.75 -14.48
CA GLU A 388 -12.01 12.48 -15.20
C GLU A 388 -12.65 11.42 -14.28
N GLU A 389 -13.13 10.31 -14.83
CA GLU A 389 -13.90 9.30 -14.07
C GLU A 389 -13.15 8.83 -12.81
N ASN A 390 -11.87 8.50 -12.95
CA ASN A 390 -11.03 8.03 -11.86
C ASN A 390 -10.20 9.16 -11.19
N ALA A 391 -10.36 10.41 -11.60
CA ALA A 391 -9.65 11.56 -11.05
C ALA A 391 -10.61 12.72 -10.77
N PRO A 392 -11.61 12.53 -9.90
CA PRO A 392 -12.55 13.58 -9.54
C PRO A 392 -11.86 14.66 -8.68
N ARG A 393 -12.50 15.83 -8.59
CA ARG A 393 -12.02 16.92 -7.73
C ARG A 393 -12.27 16.67 -6.24
N GLU A 394 -13.20 15.79 -5.92
CA GLU A 394 -13.57 15.36 -4.57
C GLU A 394 -13.51 13.84 -4.48
N ARG A 395 -13.35 13.34 -3.27
CA ARG A 395 -13.49 11.90 -3.03
C ARG A 395 -14.90 11.44 -3.36
N ALA A 396 -15.00 10.30 -4.02
CA ALA A 396 -16.27 9.64 -4.33
C ALA A 396 -16.58 8.54 -3.32
N SER A 397 -17.86 8.27 -3.09
CA SER A 397 -18.30 7.17 -2.22
C SER A 397 -18.01 5.80 -2.84
N TRP A 398 -18.05 5.71 -4.17
CA TRP A 398 -17.75 4.51 -4.95
C TRP A 398 -17.35 4.86 -6.37
N TYR A 399 -16.81 3.88 -7.09
CA TYR A 399 -16.37 4.02 -8.49
C TYR A 399 -16.95 2.92 -9.36
N GLY A 400 -17.07 3.15 -10.65
CA GLY A 400 -17.38 2.10 -11.62
C GLY A 400 -16.32 0.98 -11.63
N CYS A 401 -15.03 1.37 -11.52
CA CYS A 401 -13.92 0.49 -11.19
C CYS A 401 -13.60 0.66 -9.70
N ALA A 402 -14.15 -0.16 -8.83
CA ALA A 402 -14.12 0.05 -7.39
C ALA A 402 -12.91 -0.58 -6.68
N CYS A 403 -11.78 -0.76 -7.35
CA CYS A 403 -10.62 -1.46 -6.78
C CYS A 403 -10.03 -0.76 -5.54
N CYS A 404 -10.04 0.58 -5.47
CA CYS A 404 -9.37 1.34 -4.42
C CYS A 404 -10.04 1.26 -3.04
N PRO A 405 -11.37 1.42 -2.87
CA PRO A 405 -12.01 1.34 -1.55
C PRO A 405 -11.75 0.01 -0.82
N PRO A 406 -11.98 -1.18 -1.44
CA PRO A 406 -11.67 -2.46 -0.81
C PRO A 406 -10.18 -2.67 -0.54
N ASN A 407 -9.29 -2.13 -1.41
CA ASN A 407 -7.85 -2.18 -1.17
C ASN A 407 -7.44 -1.37 0.06
N ILE A 408 -8.02 -0.18 0.28
CA ILE A 408 -7.81 0.59 1.51
C ILE A 408 -8.34 -0.21 2.71
N ALA A 409 -9.56 -0.75 2.64
CA ALA A 409 -10.16 -1.48 3.75
C ALA A 409 -9.28 -2.65 4.22
N ARG A 410 -8.79 -3.50 3.28
CA ARG A 410 -7.92 -4.63 3.63
C ARG A 410 -6.54 -4.20 4.13
N THR A 411 -5.98 -3.13 3.58
CA THR A 411 -4.65 -2.63 3.98
C THR A 411 -4.68 -2.03 5.38
N VAL A 412 -5.70 -1.24 5.71
CA VAL A 412 -5.83 -0.63 7.04
C VAL A 412 -6.08 -1.68 8.13
N ALA A 413 -6.86 -2.72 7.84
CA ALA A 413 -7.08 -3.81 8.78
C ALA A 413 -5.78 -4.54 9.18
N GLN A 414 -4.78 -4.59 8.30
CA GLN A 414 -3.51 -5.27 8.54
C GLN A 414 -2.33 -4.36 8.92
N LEU A 415 -2.53 -3.05 9.20
CA LEU A 415 -1.45 -2.11 9.49
C LEU A 415 -0.52 -2.56 10.62
N GLY A 416 -1.04 -3.26 11.64
CA GLY A 416 -0.24 -3.81 12.72
C GLY A 416 0.88 -4.76 12.24
N ALA A 417 0.64 -5.51 11.16
CA ALA A 417 1.62 -6.45 10.61
C ALA A 417 2.91 -5.77 10.09
N TYR A 418 2.87 -4.48 9.80
CA TYR A 418 4.01 -3.70 9.25
C TYR A 418 4.81 -2.95 10.32
N VAL A 419 4.38 -3.01 11.59
CA VAL A 419 5.01 -2.24 12.70
C VAL A 419 6.32 -2.87 13.12
N ALA A 420 6.38 -4.19 13.19
CA ALA A 420 7.55 -4.89 13.69
C ALA A 420 7.76 -6.24 12.99
N SER A 421 8.99 -6.72 13.04
CA SER A 421 9.39 -8.09 12.67
C SER A 421 10.37 -8.66 13.66
N ALA A 422 10.73 -9.92 13.51
CA ALA A 422 11.72 -10.58 14.35
C ALA A 422 12.82 -11.28 13.53
N THR A 423 13.99 -11.38 14.11
CA THR A 423 15.04 -12.35 13.77
C THR A 423 15.14 -13.39 14.90
N ASP A 424 16.07 -14.33 14.81
CA ASP A 424 16.24 -15.36 15.85
C ASP A 424 16.62 -14.75 17.21
N ASP A 425 17.25 -13.59 17.21
CA ASP A 425 17.85 -12.94 18.38
C ASP A 425 17.35 -11.50 18.61
N ALA A 426 16.48 -10.95 17.76
CA ALA A 426 16.06 -9.56 17.89
C ALA A 426 14.61 -9.30 17.49
N LEU A 427 13.97 -8.36 18.20
CA LEU A 427 12.76 -7.68 17.77
C LEU A 427 13.15 -6.38 17.05
N TRP A 428 12.59 -6.18 15.86
CA TRP A 428 12.82 -5.00 15.01
C TRP A 428 11.58 -4.12 14.95
N LEU A 429 11.67 -2.92 15.52
CA LEU A 429 10.60 -1.91 15.48
C LEU A 429 10.79 -1.00 14.26
N HIS A 430 9.95 -1.21 13.25
CA HIS A 430 10.01 -0.51 11.97
C HIS A 430 9.23 0.80 11.96
N GLN A 431 8.04 0.82 12.58
CA GLN A 431 7.17 1.99 12.64
C GLN A 431 7.07 2.52 14.06
N LEU A 432 7.16 3.85 14.20
CA LEU A 432 7.01 4.54 15.47
C LEU A 432 5.53 4.78 15.74
N ALA A 433 4.83 3.77 16.25
CA ALA A 433 3.40 3.80 16.50
C ALA A 433 3.10 3.44 17.95
N ASP A 434 2.02 3.98 18.50
CA ASP A 434 1.50 3.56 19.81
C ASP A 434 1.01 2.12 19.71
N ALA A 435 1.71 1.18 20.34
CA ALA A 435 1.47 -0.24 20.15
C ALA A 435 1.88 -1.10 21.36
N GLU A 436 1.26 -2.27 21.48
CA GLU A 436 1.72 -3.39 22.27
C GLU A 436 2.11 -4.54 21.35
N ILE A 437 3.35 -5.06 21.53
CA ILE A 437 3.95 -6.08 20.69
C ILE A 437 4.31 -7.27 21.57
N ASP A 438 3.63 -8.38 21.39
CA ASP A 438 3.96 -9.63 22.08
C ASP A 438 5.20 -10.26 21.41
N LEU A 439 6.16 -10.65 22.22
CA LEU A 439 7.38 -11.28 21.74
C LEU A 439 7.07 -12.66 21.14
N PRO A 440 7.72 -13.04 20.02
CA PRO A 440 7.68 -14.43 19.58
C PRO A 440 8.44 -15.34 20.57
N ASP A 441 8.10 -16.63 20.60
CA ASP A 441 8.60 -17.60 21.57
C ASP A 441 10.13 -17.64 21.66
N GLU A 442 10.82 -17.40 20.54
CA GLU A 442 12.29 -17.38 20.48
C GLU A 442 12.91 -16.21 21.27
N LEU A 443 12.17 -15.13 21.46
CA LEU A 443 12.60 -13.94 22.22
C LEU A 443 12.03 -13.93 23.64
N GLY A 444 11.05 -14.80 23.96
CA GLY A 444 10.46 -14.97 25.28
C GLY A 444 8.95 -14.75 25.33
N ALA A 445 8.39 -14.81 26.54
CA ALA A 445 6.96 -14.58 26.80
C ALA A 445 6.72 -13.16 27.36
N GLY A 446 7.35 -12.17 26.73
CA GLY A 446 7.28 -10.76 27.12
C GLY A 446 6.46 -9.91 26.15
N THR A 447 6.34 -8.64 26.48
CA THR A 447 5.66 -7.62 25.65
C THR A 447 6.52 -6.37 25.59
N VAL A 448 6.68 -5.82 24.39
CA VAL A 448 7.23 -4.48 24.17
C VAL A 448 6.08 -3.51 23.95
N ARG A 449 5.99 -2.50 24.84
CA ARG A 449 4.99 -1.46 24.77
C ARG A 449 5.64 -0.18 24.24
N VAL A 450 5.09 0.36 23.16
CA VAL A 450 5.48 1.66 22.60
C VAL A 450 4.38 2.67 22.89
N ARG A 451 4.74 3.83 23.43
CA ARG A 451 3.84 4.95 23.67
C ARG A 451 4.36 6.18 22.96
N THR A 452 3.52 6.79 22.16
CA THR A 452 3.91 7.95 21.35
C THR A 452 2.70 8.72 20.82
N GLY A 453 2.85 10.05 20.69
CA GLY A 453 1.93 10.89 19.93
C GLY A 453 2.33 11.06 18.45
N TYR A 454 3.25 10.24 17.96
CA TYR A 454 3.75 10.29 16.57
C TYR A 454 2.59 10.12 15.55
N PRO A 455 2.53 10.89 14.46
CA PRO A 455 3.55 11.82 13.94
C PRO A 455 3.41 13.28 14.43
N SER A 456 2.52 13.58 15.37
CA SER A 456 2.29 14.94 15.87
C SER A 456 3.27 15.33 17.00
N ASP A 457 3.74 14.36 17.77
CA ASP A 457 4.76 14.49 18.81
C ASP A 457 5.95 13.57 18.48
N GLY A 458 7.17 14.09 18.67
CA GLY A 458 8.42 13.38 18.38
C GLY A 458 8.88 12.44 19.50
N ARG A 459 8.20 12.40 20.64
CA ARG A 459 8.57 11.54 21.76
C ARG A 459 8.03 10.13 21.61
N VAL A 460 8.93 9.16 21.75
CA VAL A 460 8.61 7.71 21.71
C VAL A 460 9.18 7.08 22.97
N GLU A 461 8.33 6.46 23.78
CA GLU A 461 8.71 5.73 24.99
C GLU A 461 8.49 4.23 24.74
N ILE A 462 9.48 3.42 25.10
CA ILE A 462 9.44 1.96 24.92
C ILE A 462 9.68 1.32 26.28
N GLU A 463 8.81 0.38 26.67
CA GLU A 463 8.91 -0.40 27.90
C GLU A 463 8.88 -1.89 27.57
N VAL A 464 9.80 -2.65 28.14
CA VAL A 464 9.89 -4.10 27.99
C VAL A 464 9.38 -4.77 29.27
N THR A 465 8.42 -5.68 29.16
CA THR A 465 7.82 -6.37 30.30
C THR A 465 7.77 -7.87 30.07
N GLY A 466 7.53 -8.67 31.12
CA GLY A 466 7.43 -10.12 31.04
C GLY A 466 8.79 -10.84 30.99
N GLU A 467 8.82 -12.04 30.45
CA GLU A 467 10.03 -12.86 30.33
C GLU A 467 10.72 -12.64 28.98
N VAL A 468 12.04 -12.48 29.02
CA VAL A 468 12.86 -12.23 27.82
C VAL A 468 14.02 -13.22 27.80
N VAL A 469 14.33 -13.78 26.66
CA VAL A 469 15.47 -14.67 26.45
C VAL A 469 16.78 -13.89 26.60
N ALA A 470 17.73 -14.45 27.37
CA ALA A 470 19.01 -13.79 27.61
C ALA A 470 19.82 -13.62 26.31
N GLY A 471 20.31 -12.40 26.08
CA GLY A 471 21.06 -12.05 24.87
C GLY A 471 20.21 -11.53 23.72
N ALA A 472 18.89 -11.49 23.87
CA ALA A 472 18.01 -10.90 22.86
C ALA A 472 18.20 -9.37 22.73
N HIS A 473 17.93 -8.82 21.56
CA HIS A 473 18.09 -7.42 21.23
C HIS A 473 16.77 -6.77 20.82
N LEU A 474 16.68 -5.46 21.01
CA LEU A 474 15.67 -4.59 20.43
C LEU A 474 16.34 -3.64 19.45
N CYS A 475 15.88 -3.65 18.21
CA CYS A 475 16.35 -2.80 17.12
C CYS A 475 15.26 -1.76 16.83
N VAL A 476 15.54 -0.48 17.09
CA VAL A 476 14.57 0.61 16.90
C VAL A 476 15.01 1.50 15.76
N ARG A 477 14.17 1.67 14.74
CA ARG A 477 14.48 2.54 13.59
C ARG A 477 14.64 3.99 14.02
N ILE A 478 15.74 4.60 13.60
CA ILE A 478 15.96 6.03 13.69
C ILE A 478 15.69 6.65 12.32
N PRO A 479 14.64 7.49 12.16
CA PRO A 479 14.32 8.07 10.87
C PRO A 479 15.47 8.91 10.30
N ARG A 480 15.81 8.71 9.01
CA ARG A 480 16.93 9.42 8.35
C ARG A 480 16.72 10.95 8.28
N TRP A 481 15.46 11.40 8.29
CA TRP A 481 15.14 12.83 8.35
C TRP A 481 15.38 13.44 9.74
N SER A 482 15.70 12.63 10.76
CA SER A 482 16.08 13.07 12.12
C SER A 482 17.45 12.50 12.54
N PRO A 483 18.54 12.80 11.81
CA PRO A 483 19.83 12.12 11.95
C PRO A 483 20.54 12.40 13.29
N GLY A 484 20.09 13.42 14.04
CA GLY A 484 20.61 13.75 15.37
C GLY A 484 20.00 12.94 16.51
N SER A 485 18.93 12.18 16.24
CA SER A 485 18.21 11.40 17.23
C SER A 485 19.03 10.21 17.75
N ALA A 486 18.76 9.83 18.98
CA ALA A 486 19.34 8.64 19.60
C ALA A 486 18.31 8.01 20.54
N LEU A 487 18.31 6.68 20.61
CA LEU A 487 17.55 5.93 21.59
C LEU A 487 18.30 5.96 22.93
N VAL A 488 17.69 6.48 23.96
CA VAL A 488 18.28 6.60 25.30
C VAL A 488 17.74 5.48 26.17
N GLY A 489 18.63 4.67 26.70
CA GLY A 489 18.35 3.56 27.60
C GLY A 489 19.08 3.66 28.92
N PRO A 490 18.97 2.63 29.77
CA PRO A 490 19.64 2.59 31.10
C PRO A 490 21.16 2.70 31.02
N ASP A 491 21.76 2.25 29.93
CA ASP A 491 23.20 2.21 29.65
C ASP A 491 23.71 3.40 28.81
N GLY A 492 22.81 4.32 28.42
CA GLY A 492 23.17 5.54 27.71
C GLY A 492 22.41 5.76 26.41
N ALA A 493 23.00 6.55 25.52
CA ALA A 493 22.41 6.93 24.24
C ALA A 493 22.98 6.08 23.09
N HIS A 494 22.11 5.46 22.32
CA HIS A 494 22.42 4.63 21.17
C HIS A 494 21.97 5.31 19.88
N ARG A 495 22.88 5.52 18.95
CA ARG A 495 22.61 6.07 17.63
C ARG A 495 22.32 4.95 16.65
N ALA A 496 21.75 5.31 15.51
CA ALA A 496 21.58 4.37 14.42
C ALA A 496 22.93 3.84 13.92
N GLY A 497 23.00 2.53 13.71
CA GLY A 497 24.06 1.87 12.95
C GLY A 497 23.92 2.12 11.44
N ASP A 498 24.73 1.41 10.65
CA ASP A 498 24.71 1.50 9.17
C ASP A 498 23.39 1.00 8.57
N ASP A 499 22.68 0.13 9.28
CA ASP A 499 21.36 -0.39 8.92
C ASP A 499 20.20 0.57 9.23
N GLY A 500 20.48 1.71 9.90
CA GLY A 500 19.51 2.72 10.29
C GLY A 500 18.74 2.44 11.58
N TYR A 501 19.17 1.45 12.38
CA TYR A 501 18.57 1.11 13.66
C TYR A 501 19.51 1.34 14.84
N ALA A 502 18.95 1.77 15.97
CA ALA A 502 19.62 1.72 17.25
C ALA A 502 19.42 0.33 17.85
N HIS A 503 20.53 -0.34 18.18
CA HIS A 503 20.54 -1.67 18.76
C HIS A 503 20.75 -1.58 20.28
N VAL A 504 19.85 -2.14 21.05
CA VAL A 504 19.91 -2.18 22.52
C VAL A 504 19.57 -3.58 23.04
N PRO A 505 20.03 -3.96 24.25
CA PRO A 505 19.59 -5.22 24.84
C PRO A 505 18.07 -5.25 25.07
N LEU A 506 17.41 -6.33 24.72
CA LEU A 506 16.01 -6.58 25.08
C LEU A 506 15.99 -7.21 26.48
N VAL A 507 15.69 -6.41 27.51
CA VAL A 507 15.74 -6.86 28.91
C VAL A 507 14.45 -6.49 29.63
N ALA A 508 13.85 -7.43 30.35
CA ALA A 508 12.65 -7.19 31.14
C ALA A 508 12.84 -6.06 32.16
N GLY A 509 11.88 -5.13 32.22
CA GLY A 509 11.91 -3.95 33.06
C GLY A 509 12.68 -2.77 32.50
N SER A 510 13.35 -2.91 31.34
CA SER A 510 14.04 -1.82 30.69
C SER A 510 13.06 -0.81 30.08
N ARG A 511 13.48 0.47 30.09
CA ARG A 511 12.79 1.58 29.43
C ARG A 511 13.75 2.32 28.55
N TYR A 512 13.26 2.65 27.35
CA TYR A 512 13.97 3.42 26.36
C TYR A 512 13.15 4.62 25.93
N ALA A 513 13.81 5.69 25.55
CA ALA A 513 13.17 6.88 25.02
C ALA A 513 13.89 7.34 23.75
N LEU A 514 13.12 7.62 22.71
CA LEU A 514 13.60 8.22 21.48
C LEU A 514 12.92 9.57 21.31
N GLU A 515 13.70 10.59 20.96
CA GLU A 515 13.18 11.91 20.56
C GLU A 515 13.56 12.17 19.11
N VAL A 516 12.56 12.27 18.23
CA VAL A 516 12.76 12.62 16.82
C VAL A 516 12.40 14.08 16.60
N SER A 517 13.23 14.79 15.84
CA SER A 517 13.01 16.20 15.56
C SER A 517 11.85 16.37 14.57
N LEU A 518 10.77 17.03 14.98
CA LEU A 518 9.66 17.43 14.13
C LEU A 518 9.80 18.86 13.61
N ALA A 519 11.02 19.41 13.52
CA ALA A 519 11.24 20.69 12.88
C ALA A 519 10.81 20.64 11.41
N PRO A 520 10.04 21.63 10.92
CA PRO A 520 9.70 21.69 9.50
C PRO A 520 10.96 21.77 8.63
N ARG A 521 10.95 21.07 7.49
CA ARG A 521 12.05 21.09 6.52
C ARG A 521 11.52 21.36 5.11
N LEU A 522 12.37 22.00 4.31
CA LEU A 522 12.10 22.22 2.89
C LEU A 522 12.79 21.14 2.08
N THR A 523 12.00 20.42 1.28
CA THR A 523 12.46 19.33 0.41
C THR A 523 12.47 19.81 -1.05
N ARG A 524 13.57 19.56 -1.75
CA ARG A 524 13.70 19.79 -3.20
C ARG A 524 13.68 18.47 -3.95
N ALA A 525 12.99 18.46 -5.08
CA ALA A 525 13.09 17.32 -5.99
C ALA A 525 14.46 17.25 -6.67
N HIS A 526 14.80 16.07 -7.17
CA HIS A 526 15.97 15.89 -8.03
C HIS A 526 15.90 16.85 -9.24
N HIS A 527 17.02 17.42 -9.65
CA HIS A 527 17.08 18.45 -10.71
C HIS A 527 16.49 18.03 -12.08
N ARG A 528 16.37 16.72 -12.32
CA ARG A 528 15.74 16.18 -13.54
C ARG A 528 14.22 16.11 -13.48
N VAL A 529 13.61 16.35 -12.32
CA VAL A 529 12.14 16.44 -12.20
C VAL A 529 11.70 17.82 -12.66
N ASP A 530 11.56 17.98 -13.97
CA ASP A 530 11.28 19.28 -14.62
C ASP A 530 9.98 19.93 -14.15
N ALA A 531 8.96 19.12 -13.86
CA ALA A 531 7.64 19.61 -13.45
C ALA A 531 7.64 20.45 -12.16
N VAL A 532 8.64 20.28 -11.30
CA VAL A 532 8.75 20.98 -10.01
C VAL A 532 10.10 21.69 -9.83
N ARG A 533 10.80 21.94 -10.93
CA ARG A 533 12.06 22.69 -10.93
C ARG A 533 11.83 24.10 -10.36
N GLY A 534 12.68 24.52 -9.41
CA GLY A 534 12.50 25.80 -8.72
C GLY A 534 11.43 25.81 -7.63
N CYS A 535 10.79 24.67 -7.37
CA CYS A 535 9.85 24.50 -6.28
C CYS A 535 10.48 23.80 -5.07
N VAL A 536 9.82 23.93 -3.94
CA VAL A 536 10.06 23.16 -2.71
C VAL A 536 8.73 22.63 -2.17
N ALA A 537 8.80 21.49 -1.50
CA ALA A 537 7.73 20.99 -0.66
C ALA A 537 8.10 21.20 0.82
N VAL A 538 7.08 21.30 1.67
CA VAL A 538 7.25 21.40 3.12
C VAL A 538 6.93 20.04 3.72
N GLU A 539 7.81 19.55 4.59
CA GLU A 539 7.61 18.32 5.37
C GLU A 539 7.87 18.58 6.86
N ARG A 540 7.16 17.84 7.71
CA ARG A 540 7.39 17.80 9.16
C ARG A 540 7.28 16.35 9.65
N GLY A 541 8.34 15.81 10.22
CA GLY A 541 8.37 14.38 10.49
C GLY A 541 8.15 13.57 9.20
N PRO A 542 7.28 12.56 9.19
CA PRO A 542 6.94 11.80 7.99
C PRO A 542 5.92 12.50 7.07
N LEU A 543 5.28 13.58 7.55
CA LEU A 543 4.16 14.22 6.87
C LEU A 543 4.62 15.19 5.79
N VAL A 544 4.02 15.07 4.62
CA VAL A 544 4.06 16.06 3.54
C VAL A 544 2.94 17.06 3.76
N TYR A 545 3.19 18.35 3.46
CA TYR A 545 2.22 19.43 3.62
C TYR A 545 1.77 19.99 2.28
N CYS A 546 0.56 20.51 2.25
CA CYS A 546 0.00 21.23 1.11
C CYS A 546 -0.75 22.48 1.55
N VAL A 547 -0.97 23.39 0.60
CA VAL A 547 -1.83 24.57 0.76
C VAL A 547 -3.12 24.30 0.01
N GLU A 548 -4.28 24.52 0.65
CA GLU A 548 -5.59 24.49 0.01
C GLU A 548 -6.11 25.90 -0.25
N GLN A 549 -6.84 26.08 -1.34
CA GLN A 549 -7.52 27.33 -1.66
C GLN A 549 -8.50 27.76 -0.55
N ALA A 550 -9.11 26.81 0.13
CA ALA A 550 -10.04 27.05 1.23
C ALA A 550 -9.40 27.80 2.44
N ASP A 551 -8.07 27.76 2.56
CA ASP A 551 -7.33 28.45 3.63
C ASP A 551 -6.82 29.83 3.23
N LEU A 552 -7.03 30.24 1.97
CA LEU A 552 -6.54 31.50 1.46
C LEU A 552 -7.63 32.59 1.50
N PRO A 553 -7.30 33.79 2.01
CA PRO A 553 -8.21 34.93 1.91
C PRO A 553 -8.29 35.46 0.47
N ALA A 554 -9.48 35.82 0.01
CA ALA A 554 -9.61 36.48 -1.28
C ALA A 554 -8.80 37.80 -1.30
N PRO A 555 -8.14 38.16 -2.42
CA PRO A 555 -8.17 37.51 -3.72
C PRO A 555 -7.02 36.52 -4.02
N LEU A 556 -6.36 35.96 -2.99
CA LEU A 556 -5.22 35.07 -3.18
C LEU A 556 -5.66 33.74 -3.84
N GLU A 557 -4.88 33.31 -4.83
CA GLU A 557 -5.05 32.00 -5.47
C GLU A 557 -3.84 31.12 -5.18
N VAL A 558 -4.08 29.82 -4.96
CA VAL A 558 -3.05 28.85 -4.59
C VAL A 558 -1.98 28.69 -5.68
N ASP A 559 -2.37 28.87 -6.95
CA ASP A 559 -1.46 28.77 -8.09
C ASP A 559 -0.50 29.97 -8.21
N ASP A 560 -0.85 31.10 -7.59
CA ASP A 560 -0.04 32.32 -7.62
C ASP A 560 0.94 32.44 -6.44
N LEU A 561 0.91 31.49 -5.51
CA LEU A 561 1.77 31.54 -4.33
C LEU A 561 3.23 31.25 -4.67
N VAL A 562 4.12 32.07 -4.12
CA VAL A 562 5.58 31.91 -4.16
C VAL A 562 6.11 31.93 -2.73
N LEU A 563 6.76 30.85 -2.30
CA LEU A 563 7.31 30.72 -0.95
C LEU A 563 8.50 31.68 -0.77
N LEU A 564 8.46 32.49 0.27
CA LEU A 564 9.54 33.39 0.65
C LEU A 564 10.62 32.65 1.46
N ALA A 565 11.85 33.15 1.41
CA ALA A 565 12.97 32.65 2.20
C ALA A 565 12.82 33.07 3.69
N ALA A 566 11.80 32.55 4.34
CA ALA A 566 11.48 32.81 5.75
C ALA A 566 11.30 31.47 6.50
N PRO A 567 11.48 31.45 7.83
CA PRO A 567 11.26 30.24 8.61
C PRO A 567 9.80 29.76 8.49
N VAL A 568 9.63 28.45 8.30
CA VAL A 568 8.35 27.78 8.47
C VAL A 568 8.13 27.58 9.97
N THR A 569 6.97 27.99 10.47
CA THR A 569 6.65 27.91 11.90
C THR A 569 5.44 27.01 12.17
N ALA A 570 5.31 26.52 13.39
CA ALA A 570 4.12 25.77 13.79
C ALA A 570 2.89 26.68 13.80
N GLY A 571 1.77 26.16 13.28
CA GLY A 571 0.45 26.74 13.40
C GLY A 571 -0.38 26.02 14.48
N ASP A 572 -1.69 26.14 14.39
CA ASP A 572 -2.61 25.48 15.33
C ASP A 572 -2.70 23.98 15.03
N GLY A 573 -2.56 23.16 16.06
CA GLY A 573 -2.58 21.69 15.92
C GLY A 573 -1.43 21.18 15.04
N ASP A 574 -1.77 20.46 13.95
CA ASP A 574 -0.78 19.90 13.01
C ASP A 574 -0.46 20.84 11.83
N THR A 575 -1.00 22.08 11.82
CA THR A 575 -0.77 23.01 10.71
C THR A 575 0.59 23.69 10.78
N LEU A 576 1.03 24.25 9.65
CA LEU A 576 2.23 25.08 9.56
C LEU A 576 1.87 26.45 9.00
N ARG A 577 2.65 27.48 9.37
CA ARG A 577 2.58 28.83 8.85
C ARG A 577 3.72 29.08 7.88
N LEU A 578 3.37 29.44 6.68
CA LEU A 578 4.29 29.79 5.60
C LEU A 578 4.24 31.29 5.31
N ARG A 579 5.36 31.87 4.88
CA ARG A 579 5.40 33.22 4.36
C ARG A 579 5.47 33.15 2.84
N CYS A 580 4.46 33.68 2.15
CA CYS A 580 4.36 33.63 0.70
C CYS A 580 4.17 35.02 0.10
N ALA A 581 4.74 35.23 -1.06
CA ALA A 581 4.39 36.33 -1.95
C ALA A 581 3.37 35.84 -3.01
N THR A 582 2.75 36.80 -3.67
CA THR A 582 1.96 36.53 -4.89
C THR A 582 2.85 36.69 -6.11
N ALA A 583 2.82 35.74 -7.03
CA ALA A 583 3.47 35.88 -8.33
C ALA A 583 2.96 37.14 -9.05
N PRO A 584 3.81 37.87 -9.77
CA PRO A 584 3.36 39.03 -10.53
C PRO A 584 2.37 38.61 -11.63
N ALA A 585 1.30 39.37 -11.76
CA ALA A 585 0.36 39.14 -12.86
C ALA A 585 1.05 39.43 -14.21
N GLU A 586 1.15 38.40 -15.04
CA GLU A 586 1.73 38.48 -16.38
C GLU A 586 0.62 38.76 -17.40
N PRO A 587 0.80 39.73 -18.34
CA PRO A 587 -0.26 40.09 -19.30
C PRO A 587 -0.37 39.06 -20.43
N GLY A 588 0.49 38.07 -20.53
CA GLY A 588 0.53 37.08 -21.61
C GLY A 588 1.23 35.80 -21.26
N LEU A 589 1.12 34.82 -22.16
CA LEU A 589 1.71 33.50 -21.99
C LEU A 589 3.25 33.53 -21.96
N TYR A 590 3.85 34.45 -22.68
CA TYR A 590 5.29 34.69 -22.76
C TYR A 590 5.55 36.21 -22.68
N GLY A 591 6.60 36.57 -21.94
CA GLY A 591 7.01 37.98 -21.77
C GLY A 591 8.49 38.08 -21.36
N PRO A 592 9.06 39.30 -21.34
CA PRO A 592 10.38 39.53 -20.77
C PRO A 592 10.34 39.28 -19.25
N GLU A 593 11.49 39.00 -18.68
CA GLU A 593 11.60 38.87 -17.23
C GLU A 593 11.08 40.13 -16.52
N PRO A 594 10.13 39.96 -15.57
CA PRO A 594 9.53 41.12 -14.90
C PRO A 594 10.58 41.84 -14.05
N ALA A 595 10.48 43.18 -14.02
CA ALA A 595 11.32 43.98 -13.15
C ALA A 595 11.05 43.61 -11.66
N PRO A 596 12.06 43.58 -10.79
CA PRO A 596 11.87 43.35 -9.38
C PRO A 596 10.82 44.30 -8.79
N ARG A 597 9.76 43.78 -8.21
CA ARG A 597 8.72 44.52 -7.50
C ARG A 597 8.77 44.26 -6.02
N PRO A 598 8.29 45.18 -5.18
CA PRO A 598 8.07 44.87 -3.77
C PRO A 598 7.17 43.63 -3.69
N GLN A 599 7.67 42.58 -3.04
CA GLN A 599 6.89 41.36 -2.86
C GLN A 599 5.80 41.60 -1.81
N SER A 600 4.57 41.20 -2.10
CA SER A 600 3.56 41.02 -1.07
C SER A 600 4.07 39.97 -0.06
N ASP A 601 3.64 40.09 1.17
CA ASP A 601 4.04 39.16 2.23
C ASP A 601 2.80 38.71 2.98
N HIS A 602 2.39 37.47 2.70
CA HIS A 602 1.19 36.86 3.27
C HIS A 602 1.57 35.69 4.16
N GLU A 603 0.92 35.58 5.31
CA GLU A 603 0.94 34.37 6.10
C GLU A 603 -0.09 33.39 5.56
N VAL A 604 0.34 32.18 5.21
CA VAL A 604 -0.47 31.13 4.59
C VAL A 604 -0.41 29.87 5.46
N THR A 605 -1.58 29.25 5.65
CA THR A 605 -1.66 27.98 6.38
C THR A 605 -1.38 26.81 5.44
N ALA A 606 -0.49 25.92 5.84
CA ALA A 606 -0.31 24.60 5.21
C ALA A 606 -0.82 23.50 6.15
N ILE A 607 -1.47 22.51 5.57
CA ILE A 607 -2.03 21.36 6.28
C ILE A 607 -1.33 20.07 5.86
N PRO A 608 -1.35 19.01 6.68
CA PRO A 608 -0.90 17.68 6.23
C PRO A 608 -1.64 17.24 4.96
N PHE A 609 -0.91 16.70 3.99
CA PHE A 609 -1.47 16.22 2.72
C PHE A 609 -2.55 15.15 2.93
N SER A 610 -2.45 14.36 3.99
CA SER A 610 -3.47 13.39 4.38
C SER A 610 -4.85 14.01 4.70
N ARG A 611 -4.92 15.33 4.91
CA ARG A 611 -6.16 16.04 5.27
C ARG A 611 -6.80 16.80 4.12
N TRP A 612 -6.12 16.96 2.99
CA TRP A 612 -6.64 17.75 1.89
C TRP A 612 -7.97 17.19 1.35
N GLY A 613 -8.83 18.05 0.85
CA GLY A 613 -10.12 17.65 0.28
C GLY A 613 -11.16 17.14 1.29
N ASN A 614 -10.91 17.23 2.61
CA ASN A 614 -11.91 16.88 3.63
C ASN A 614 -12.98 17.96 3.87
N ARG A 615 -12.78 19.17 3.28
CA ARG A 615 -13.67 20.33 3.44
C ARG A 615 -14.44 20.66 2.15
N GLY A 616 -14.53 19.68 1.24
CA GLY A 616 -15.14 19.83 -0.08
C GLY A 616 -14.12 20.13 -1.19
N ALA A 617 -14.62 20.35 -2.41
CA ALA A 617 -13.78 20.65 -3.57
C ALA A 617 -12.96 21.92 -3.33
N SER A 618 -11.65 21.79 -3.41
CA SER A 618 -10.71 22.91 -3.28
C SER A 618 -9.54 22.70 -4.23
N ALA A 619 -8.97 23.78 -4.76
CA ALA A 619 -7.65 23.70 -5.38
C ALA A 619 -6.61 23.43 -4.29
N MET A 620 -5.53 22.74 -4.65
CA MET A 620 -4.50 22.33 -3.69
C MET A 620 -3.14 22.29 -4.36
N ARG A 621 -2.08 22.58 -3.60
CA ARG A 621 -0.70 22.50 -4.09
C ARG A 621 0.27 22.04 -3.00
N VAL A 622 1.12 21.05 -3.33
CA VAL A 622 2.23 20.58 -2.49
C VAL A 622 3.52 21.34 -2.82
N TRP A 623 3.89 21.38 -4.09
CA TRP A 623 5.14 22.00 -4.54
C TRP A 623 4.96 23.50 -4.78
N LEU A 624 5.57 24.32 -3.95
CA LEU A 624 5.50 25.77 -4.04
C LEU A 624 6.73 26.33 -4.76
N PRO A 625 6.59 27.18 -5.77
CA PRO A 625 7.70 27.93 -6.32
C PRO A 625 8.41 28.73 -5.23
N THR A 626 9.72 28.89 -5.34
CA THR A 626 10.49 29.74 -4.44
C THR A 626 10.85 31.06 -5.14
N ALA A 627 10.84 32.18 -4.41
CA ALA A 627 11.45 33.39 -4.93
C ALA A 627 12.90 33.09 -5.33
N ALA A 628 13.34 33.63 -6.46
CA ALA A 628 14.75 33.56 -6.84
C ALA A 628 15.60 34.13 -5.69
N PRO A 629 16.76 33.54 -5.33
CA PRO A 629 17.61 34.03 -4.28
C PRO A 629 18.14 35.43 -4.56
#